data_60ea4292d9ab5a300373300be806998e
#
_entry.id   60ea4292d9ab5a300373300be806998e
#
_cell.length_a   1.000
_cell.length_b   1.000
_cell.length_c   1.000
_cell.angle_alpha   90.00
_cell.angle_beta   90.00
_cell.angle_gamma   90.00
#
_symmetry.space_group_name_H-M   'P 1'
#
loop_
_entity.id
_entity.type
_entity.pdbx_description
1 polymer ?
#
loop_
_entity_poly.entity_id
_entity_poly.type
_entity_poly.pdbx_seq_one_letter_code
_entity_poly.pdbx_strand_id
1 'polypeptide(L)' 'MDRLENILGEVDMERGYQFLTPRERNIISLYYLEGYKDEEIAAFYALTRQAINYIRKKGINKIKIF' A
#
# COMPACT_ATOMS: atom_id res chain seq x y z
N MET A 1 7.86 -9.99 -12.53
CA MET A 1 7.59 -10.02 -11.20
C MET A 1 8.70 -10.09 -10.25
N ASP A 2 9.84 -10.52 -10.68
CA ASP A 2 10.97 -10.65 -9.79
C ASP A 2 11.33 -9.36 -9.11
N ARG A 3 11.19 -8.25 -9.85
CA ARG A 3 11.51 -6.98 -9.27
C ARG A 3 10.68 -6.68 -8.06
N LEU A 4 9.37 -6.94 -8.17
CA LEU A 4 8.48 -6.67 -7.08
C LEU A 4 8.79 -7.57 -5.91
N GLU A 5 9.08 -8.82 -6.21
CA GLU A 5 9.45 -9.75 -5.17
C GLU A 5 10.72 -9.30 -4.46
N ASN A 6 11.70 -8.84 -5.23
CA ASN A 6 12.95 -8.39 -4.63
C ASN A 6 12.76 -7.17 -3.76
N ILE A 7 11.94 -6.25 -4.21
CA ILE A 7 11.71 -5.03 -3.46
C ILE A 7 10.99 -5.30 -2.16
N LEU A 8 10.02 -6.19 -2.21
CA LEU A 8 9.22 -6.50 -1.05
C LEU A 8 9.77 -7.66 -0.26
N GLY A 9 10.87 -8.22 -0.72
CA GLY A 9 11.61 -9.22 0.01
C GLY A 9 10.74 -10.36 0.46
N GLU A 10 10.53 -10.42 1.73
CA GLU A 10 9.77 -11.49 2.33
C GLU A 10 8.29 -11.23 2.36
N VAL A 11 7.85 -10.22 1.63
CA VAL A 11 6.43 -9.85 1.59
C VAL A 11 5.73 -10.62 0.48
N ASP A 12 4.62 -11.23 0.82
CA ASP A 12 3.78 -11.91 -0.15
C ASP A 12 2.57 -11.02 -0.43
N MET A 13 2.63 -10.28 -1.51
CA MET A 13 1.57 -9.33 -1.83
C MET A 13 0.22 -10.01 -2.04
N GLU A 14 0.25 -11.16 -2.67
CA GLU A 14 -0.99 -11.87 -2.95
C GLU A 14 -1.70 -12.27 -1.67
N ARG A 15 -0.95 -12.90 -0.78
CA ARG A 15 -1.52 -13.35 0.47
C ARG A 15 -1.83 -12.18 1.39
N GLY A 16 -0.92 -11.23 1.45
CA GLY A 16 -1.09 -10.08 2.32
C GLY A 16 -2.32 -9.28 1.97
N TYR A 17 -2.63 -9.20 0.68
CA TYR A 17 -3.79 -8.43 0.24
C TYR A 17 -5.09 -8.95 0.81
N GLN A 18 -5.16 -10.21 1.17
CA GLN A 18 -6.37 -10.78 1.74
C GLN A 18 -6.72 -10.16 3.08
N PHE A 19 -5.74 -9.62 3.75
CA PHE A 19 -5.91 -9.06 5.09
C PHE A 19 -6.06 -7.54 5.07
N LEU A 20 -6.09 -6.95 3.89
CA LEU A 20 -6.23 -5.51 3.75
C LEU A 20 -7.67 -5.16 3.46
N THR A 21 -8.10 -4.02 3.97
CA THR A 21 -9.38 -3.48 3.56
C THR A 21 -9.27 -3.02 2.11
N PRO A 22 -10.39 -2.87 1.40
CA PRO A 22 -10.33 -2.36 0.03
C PRO A 22 -9.62 -1.01 -0.07
N ARG A 23 -9.81 -0.14 0.91
CA ARG A 23 -9.15 1.17 0.90
C ARG A 23 -7.64 1.00 1.03
N GLU A 24 -7.19 0.14 1.95
CA GLU A 24 -5.77 -0.09 2.12
C GLU A 24 -5.15 -0.66 0.86
N ARG A 25 -5.84 -1.60 0.23
CA ARG A 25 -5.36 -2.19 -1.02
C ARG A 25 -5.19 -1.13 -2.10
N ASN A 26 -6.20 -0.30 -2.27
CA ASN A 26 -6.16 0.70 -3.32
C ASN A 26 -5.06 1.71 -3.07
N ILE A 27 -4.90 2.16 -1.84
CA ILE A 27 -3.88 3.14 -1.52
C ILE A 27 -2.49 2.57 -1.74
N ILE A 28 -2.27 1.33 -1.32
CA ILE A 28 -0.98 0.67 -1.52
C ILE A 28 -0.69 0.49 -3.00
N SER A 29 -1.69 0.07 -3.76
CA SER A 29 -1.52 -0.09 -5.20
C SER A 29 -1.18 1.23 -5.88
N LEU A 30 -1.88 2.29 -5.52
CA LEU A 30 -1.62 3.59 -6.12
C LEU A 30 -0.21 4.06 -5.82
N TYR A 31 0.27 3.83 -4.63
CA TYR A 31 1.59 4.29 -4.24
C TYR A 31 2.70 3.42 -4.84
N TYR A 32 2.61 2.11 -4.66
CA TYR A 32 3.71 1.21 -5.01
C TYR A 32 3.66 0.72 -6.45
N LEU A 33 2.49 0.57 -7.02
CA LEU A 33 2.37 0.05 -8.37
C LEU A 33 2.16 1.13 -9.40
N GLU A 34 1.40 2.17 -9.06
CA GLU A 34 1.09 3.24 -10.00
C GLU A 34 2.02 4.43 -9.85
N GLY A 35 2.72 4.53 -8.73
CA GLY A 35 3.71 5.58 -8.55
C GLY A 35 3.19 6.93 -8.07
N TYR A 36 1.96 6.96 -7.57
CA TYR A 36 1.41 8.21 -7.04
C TYR A 36 2.02 8.55 -5.70
N LYS A 37 2.12 9.85 -5.44
CA LYS A 37 2.61 10.33 -4.15
C LYS A 37 1.47 10.37 -3.15
N ASP A 38 1.82 10.34 -1.85
CA ASP A 38 0.82 10.37 -0.79
C ASP A 38 -0.12 11.54 -0.95
N GLU A 39 0.39 12.72 -1.29
CA GLU A 39 -0.47 13.90 -1.42
C GLU A 39 -1.42 13.79 -2.60
N GLU A 40 -1.00 13.11 -3.65
CA GLU A 40 -1.88 12.89 -4.80
C GLU A 40 -2.99 11.91 -4.44
N ILE A 41 -2.64 10.87 -3.71
CA ILE A 41 -3.61 9.89 -3.26
C ILE A 41 -4.59 10.54 -2.30
N ALA A 42 -4.09 11.42 -1.44
CA ALA A 42 -4.93 12.15 -0.49
C ALA A 42 -6.00 12.96 -1.21
N ALA A 43 -5.62 13.55 -2.33
CA ALA A 43 -6.59 14.32 -3.11
C ALA A 43 -7.70 13.44 -3.68
N PHE A 44 -7.35 12.23 -4.11
CA PHE A 44 -8.36 11.29 -4.61
C PHE A 44 -9.39 10.95 -3.56
N TYR A 45 -8.95 10.81 -2.31
CA TYR A 45 -9.82 10.34 -1.25
C TYR A 45 -10.36 11.47 -0.37
N ALA A 46 -9.99 12.70 -0.68
CA ALA A 46 -10.36 13.86 0.15
C ALA A 46 -9.87 13.67 1.59
N LEU A 47 -8.68 13.14 1.72
CA LEU A 47 -8.04 12.91 3.02
C LEU A 47 -6.76 13.74 3.10
N THR A 48 -6.19 13.80 4.30
CA THR A 48 -4.91 14.48 4.46
C THR A 48 -3.77 13.56 4.05
N ARG A 49 -2.64 14.17 3.74
CA ARG A 49 -1.43 13.40 3.42
C ARG A 49 -1.02 12.50 4.59
N GLN A 50 -1.15 13.03 5.81
CA GLN A 50 -0.82 12.24 7.00
C GLN A 50 -1.71 11.01 7.11
N ALA A 51 -2.99 11.15 6.79
CA ALA A 51 -3.91 10.02 6.85
C ALA A 51 -3.52 8.95 5.85
N ILE A 52 -3.16 9.36 4.63
CA ILE A 52 -2.74 8.42 3.60
C ILE A 52 -1.47 7.71 4.04
N ASN A 53 -0.51 8.47 4.57
CA ASN A 53 0.74 7.91 5.04
C ASN A 53 0.50 6.85 6.12
N TYR A 54 -0.39 7.16 7.05
CA TYR A 54 -0.72 6.23 8.13
C TYR A 54 -1.35 4.95 7.58
N ILE A 55 -2.32 5.11 6.69
CA ILE A 55 -3.03 3.95 6.13
C ILE A 55 -2.06 3.08 5.34
N ARG A 56 -1.19 3.71 4.56
CA ARG A 56 -0.23 3.00 3.75
C ARG A 56 0.73 2.19 4.62
N LYS A 57 1.27 2.82 5.65
CA LYS A 57 2.20 2.14 6.54
C LYS A 57 1.53 1.00 7.29
N LYS A 58 0.30 1.22 7.72
CA LYS A 58 -0.45 0.19 8.42
C LYS A 58 -0.71 -0.99 7.51
N GLY A 59 -1.06 -0.71 6.26
CA GLY A 59 -1.30 -1.78 5.29
C GLY A 59 -0.04 -2.58 5.01
N ILE A 60 1.07 -1.90 4.83
CA ILE A 60 2.33 -2.58 4.58
C ILE A 60 2.72 -3.46 5.78
N ASN A 61 2.47 -2.99 6.98
CA ASN A 61 2.76 -3.79 8.16
C ASN A 61 1.94 -5.08 8.19
N LYS A 62 0.70 -5.01 7.75
CA LYS A 62 -0.13 -6.20 7.67
C LYS A 62 0.45 -7.20 6.70
N ILE A 63 0.95 -6.73 5.58
CA ILE A 63 1.55 -7.60 4.57
C ILE A 63 2.84 -8.21 5.09
N LYS A 64 3.63 -7.43 5.82
CA LYS A 64 4.92 -7.88 6.30
C LYS A 64 4.83 -9.01 7.32
N ILE A 65 3.68 -9.18 7.91
CA ILE A 65 3.52 -10.24 8.90
C ILE A 65 3.61 -11.62 8.26
N PHE A 66 3.39 -11.69 6.97
CA PHE A 66 3.44 -12.94 6.24
C PHE A 66 4.69 -13.03 5.39
#